data_0657d93eaa6ad4e0ee575921a80f5ddc
#
_entry.id   0657d93eaa6ad4e0ee575921a80f5ddc
#
_cell.length_a   1.000
_cell.length_b   1.000
_cell.length_c   1.000
_cell.angle_alpha   90.00
_cell.angle_beta   90.00
_cell.angle_gamma   90.00
#
_symmetry.space_group_name_H-M   'P 1'
#
loop_
_entity.id
_entity.type
_entity.pdbx_description
1 polymer ?
#
loop_
_entity_poly.entity_id
_entity_poly.type
_entity_poly.pdbx_seq_one_letter_code
_entity_poly.pdbx_strand_id
1 'polypeptide(L)'
;MKNLILMFKTQQVSGFILKIFLPLILIKGSLLSQTGGLPYPLQNFVAVKKQRLFHYPKGPLFQGRKHDIDFITDVPTDSITAAILFFKTDSMKNYREFPLAGNNGLFRFQYDPRLFPADAIEYFFMIQAGSDDFYAVPLNSKGELTPSRRLFTDPVLYYQQKMSADQ
;
A
#
# COMPACT_ATOMS: atom_id res chain seq x y z
N MET A 1 66.06 -37.99 -27.49
CA MET A 1 65.17 -37.31 -28.32
C MET A 1 63.99 -38.28 -28.62
N LYS A 2 63.02 -38.36 -27.76
CA LYS A 2 61.91 -39.34 -27.85
C LYS A 2 60.60 -38.59 -27.87
N ASN A 3 59.91 -38.72 -28.99
CA ASN A 3 58.55 -38.24 -29.20
C ASN A 3 57.57 -38.99 -28.29
N LEU A 4 56.84 -38.27 -27.47
CA LEU A 4 55.76 -38.85 -26.70
C LEU A 4 54.43 -38.33 -27.33
N ILE A 5 53.78 -39.20 -28.10
CA ILE A 5 52.48 -38.97 -28.69
C ILE A 5 51.45 -39.33 -27.63
N LEU A 6 50.71 -38.36 -27.11
CA LEU A 6 49.58 -38.59 -26.20
C LEU A 6 48.31 -38.76 -27.04
N MET A 7 47.87 -40.02 -27.11
CA MET A 7 46.54 -40.38 -27.67
C MET A 7 45.45 -39.89 -26.73
N PHE A 8 44.66 -38.93 -27.16
CA PHE A 8 43.37 -38.61 -26.53
C PHE A 8 42.33 -39.59 -27.00
N LYS A 9 41.88 -40.41 -26.09
CA LYS A 9 40.80 -41.38 -26.26
C LYS A 9 39.46 -40.61 -26.17
N THR A 10 38.77 -40.47 -27.27
CA THR A 10 37.44 -39.89 -27.32
C THR A 10 36.45 -40.89 -26.70
N GLN A 11 35.93 -40.55 -25.51
CA GLN A 11 34.82 -41.25 -24.92
C GLN A 11 33.54 -40.68 -25.47
N GLN A 12 32.84 -41.45 -26.28
CA GLN A 12 31.45 -41.17 -26.71
C GLN A 12 30.55 -41.29 -25.49
N VAL A 13 30.04 -40.16 -25.00
CA VAL A 13 28.98 -40.14 -24.01
C VAL A 13 27.67 -40.20 -24.75
N SER A 14 27.05 -41.39 -24.72
CA SER A 14 25.70 -41.67 -25.19
C SER A 14 24.67 -40.71 -24.64
N GLY A 15 23.90 -40.11 -25.52
CA GLY A 15 22.87 -39.13 -25.17
C GLY A 15 21.77 -39.68 -24.27
N PHE A 16 21.72 -39.19 -23.06
CA PHE A 16 20.55 -39.25 -22.23
C PHE A 16 19.80 -37.92 -22.37
N ILE A 17 18.87 -37.90 -23.32
CA ILE A 17 17.91 -36.76 -23.44
C ILE A 17 16.94 -36.91 -22.28
N LEU A 18 17.27 -36.28 -21.18
CA LEU A 18 16.34 -36.06 -20.07
C LEU A 18 15.31 -35.03 -20.53
N LYS A 19 14.19 -35.55 -21.05
CA LYS A 19 12.98 -34.73 -21.29
C LYS A 19 12.47 -34.27 -19.93
N ILE A 20 12.93 -33.09 -19.49
CA ILE A 20 12.30 -32.35 -18.39
C ILE A 20 10.97 -31.86 -18.93
N PHE A 21 9.92 -32.62 -18.70
CA PHE A 21 8.55 -32.14 -18.76
C PHE A 21 8.39 -31.11 -17.63
N LEU A 22 8.58 -29.87 -17.95
CA LEU A 22 8.17 -28.76 -17.10
C LEU A 22 6.64 -28.71 -17.14
N PRO A 23 5.93 -29.06 -16.06
CA PRO A 23 4.49 -28.85 -16.03
C PRO A 23 4.31 -27.32 -16.05
N LEU A 24 3.81 -26.81 -17.15
CA LEU A 24 3.28 -25.47 -17.28
C LEU A 24 2.07 -25.39 -16.34
N ILE A 25 2.31 -25.08 -15.07
CA ILE A 25 1.26 -24.70 -14.14
C ILE A 25 0.69 -23.40 -14.68
N LEU A 26 -0.36 -23.53 -15.48
CA LEU A 26 -1.29 -22.47 -15.78
C LEU A 26 -1.92 -22.05 -14.43
N ILE A 27 -1.26 -21.17 -13.71
CA ILE A 27 -1.90 -20.39 -12.67
C ILE A 27 -2.96 -19.57 -13.42
N LYS A 28 -4.16 -20.13 -13.47
CA LYS A 28 -5.37 -19.35 -13.76
C LYS A 28 -5.47 -18.35 -12.61
N GLY A 29 -4.72 -17.25 -12.72
CA GLY A 29 -4.97 -16.08 -11.92
C GLY A 29 -6.42 -15.69 -12.19
N SER A 30 -7.30 -16.06 -11.30
CA SER A 30 -8.63 -15.49 -11.25
C SER A 30 -8.41 -14.00 -11.10
N LEU A 31 -8.52 -13.28 -12.21
CA LEU A 31 -8.76 -11.83 -12.21
C LEU A 31 -10.13 -11.64 -11.54
N LEU A 32 -10.13 -11.74 -10.21
CA LEU A 32 -11.22 -11.26 -9.40
C LEU A 32 -11.34 -9.80 -9.76
N SER A 33 -12.36 -9.48 -10.54
CA SER A 33 -12.78 -8.13 -10.84
C SER A 33 -13.09 -7.46 -9.50
N GLN A 34 -12.09 -6.79 -8.91
CA GLN A 34 -12.28 -6.00 -7.70
C GLN A 34 -13.15 -4.82 -8.12
N THR A 35 -14.44 -4.95 -7.89
CA THR A 35 -15.36 -3.82 -7.86
C THR A 35 -14.87 -2.90 -6.76
N GLY A 36 -14.52 -1.66 -7.06
CA GLY A 36 -13.88 -0.62 -6.23
C GLY A 36 -14.12 -0.53 -4.72
N GLY A 37 -14.40 -1.66 -4.07
CA GLY A 37 -14.53 -1.84 -2.63
C GLY A 37 -13.18 -2.02 -1.92
N LEU A 38 -13.24 -2.19 -0.62
CA LEU A 38 -12.08 -2.49 0.21
C LEU A 38 -11.39 -3.77 -0.28
N PRO A 39 -10.04 -3.83 -0.26
CA PRO A 39 -9.31 -5.04 -0.63
C PRO A 39 -9.65 -6.20 0.33
N TYR A 40 -9.72 -7.41 -0.21
CA TYR A 40 -9.80 -8.60 0.62
C TYR A 40 -8.48 -8.78 1.39
N PRO A 41 -8.43 -9.05 2.70
CA PRO A 41 -9.53 -9.49 3.57
C PRO A 41 -10.30 -8.36 4.29
N LEU A 42 -10.07 -7.10 3.97
CA LEU A 42 -10.60 -5.95 4.70
C LEU A 42 -12.10 -5.69 4.48
N GLN A 43 -12.74 -6.38 3.54
CA GLN A 43 -14.18 -6.21 3.27
C GLN A 43 -15.08 -6.53 4.47
N ASN A 44 -14.63 -7.42 5.37
CA ASN A 44 -15.33 -7.81 6.59
C ASN A 44 -14.55 -7.41 7.85
N PHE A 45 -13.66 -6.41 7.72
CA PHE A 45 -12.86 -5.97 8.84
C PHE A 45 -13.75 -5.35 9.91
N VAL A 46 -13.86 -6.04 11.03
CA VAL A 46 -14.47 -5.52 12.25
C VAL A 46 -13.33 -5.01 13.13
N ALA A 47 -13.35 -3.72 13.43
CA ALA A 47 -12.32 -3.13 14.25
C ALA A 47 -12.22 -3.81 15.62
N VAL A 48 -11.02 -4.03 16.08
CA VAL A 48 -10.74 -4.50 17.43
C VAL A 48 -11.38 -3.51 18.42
N LYS A 49 -11.93 -4.02 19.51
CA LYS A 49 -12.74 -3.31 20.53
C LYS A 49 -12.16 -1.99 21.06
N LYS A 50 -10.88 -1.68 20.86
CA LYS A 50 -10.20 -0.47 21.31
C LYS A 50 -9.51 0.21 20.13
N GLN A 51 -9.88 1.45 19.87
CA GLN A 51 -9.16 2.29 18.91
C GLN A 51 -7.75 2.57 19.43
N ARG A 52 -6.74 2.22 18.64
CA ARG A 52 -5.33 2.45 18.93
C ARG A 52 -4.60 3.26 17.86
N LEU A 53 -5.27 3.54 16.75
CA LEU A 53 -4.80 4.43 15.72
C LEU A 53 -5.62 5.71 15.73
N PHE A 54 -4.95 6.82 15.59
CA PHE A 54 -5.54 8.15 15.59
C PHE A 54 -5.07 8.90 14.35
N HIS A 55 -6.01 9.30 13.54
CA HIS A 55 -5.76 10.10 12.34
C HIS A 55 -6.60 11.36 12.39
N TYR A 56 -5.92 12.49 12.29
CA TYR A 56 -6.53 13.82 12.26
C TYR A 56 -6.13 14.52 10.98
N PRO A 57 -7.02 14.54 9.97
CA PRO A 57 -6.73 15.19 8.70
C PRO A 57 -6.41 16.69 8.90
N LYS A 58 -5.20 17.08 8.51
CA LYS A 58 -4.75 18.47 8.60
C LYS A 58 -5.35 19.28 7.46
N GLY A 59 -6.12 20.33 7.74
CA GLY A 59 -6.58 21.36 6.80
C GLY A 59 -7.00 20.87 5.41
N PRO A 60 -7.16 21.74 4.45
CA PRO A 60 -7.43 21.38 3.06
C PRO A 60 -6.18 20.78 2.39
N LEU A 61 -6.41 19.83 1.47
CA LEU A 61 -5.38 19.40 0.55
C LEU A 61 -5.37 20.35 -0.66
N PHE A 62 -4.23 20.94 -0.97
CA PHE A 62 -4.10 21.87 -2.09
C PHE A 62 -3.56 21.18 -3.34
N GLN A 63 -4.13 21.51 -4.49
CA GLN A 63 -3.63 21.08 -5.80
C GLN A 63 -2.17 21.48 -6.01
N GLY A 64 -1.40 20.62 -6.66
CA GLY A 64 -0.01 20.89 -7.01
C GLY A 64 0.98 20.92 -5.85
N ARG A 65 0.56 20.68 -4.60
CA ARG A 65 1.41 20.66 -3.42
C ARG A 65 1.56 19.27 -2.85
N LYS A 66 2.73 19.00 -2.26
CA LYS A 66 2.94 17.81 -1.44
C LYS A 66 2.18 17.93 -0.13
N HIS A 67 1.65 16.82 0.35
CA HIS A 67 0.92 16.74 1.60
C HIS A 67 1.38 15.55 2.43
N ASP A 68 1.57 15.80 3.72
CA ASP A 68 1.80 14.72 4.68
C ASP A 68 0.46 14.17 5.14
N ILE A 69 0.29 12.88 4.99
CA ILE A 69 -0.84 12.10 5.47
C ILE A 69 -0.30 11.17 6.54
N ASP A 70 -0.69 11.38 7.79
CA ASP A 70 -0.09 10.68 8.92
C ASP A 70 -1.13 10.14 9.89
N PHE A 71 -0.72 9.18 10.69
CA PHE A 71 -1.45 8.72 11.85
C PHE A 71 -0.51 8.52 13.04
N ILE A 72 -1.09 8.50 14.22
CA ILE A 72 -0.40 8.22 15.47
C ILE A 72 -0.98 6.94 16.07
N THR A 73 -0.15 6.16 16.74
CA THR A 73 -0.59 4.97 17.45
C THR A 73 0.03 4.90 18.85
N ASP A 74 -0.70 4.32 19.80
CA ASP A 74 -0.23 3.97 21.13
C ASP A 74 0.28 2.51 21.22
N VAL A 75 0.28 1.79 20.08
CA VAL A 75 0.86 0.45 19.99
C VAL A 75 2.38 0.56 20.06
N PRO A 76 3.05 -0.20 20.95
CA PRO A 76 4.50 -0.20 21.02
C PRO A 76 5.14 -0.53 19.66
N THR A 77 6.14 0.25 19.27
CA THR A 77 6.75 0.16 17.94
C THR A 77 7.39 -1.20 17.68
N ASP A 78 7.94 -1.84 18.71
CA ASP A 78 8.55 -3.17 18.65
C ASP A 78 7.54 -4.30 18.44
N SER A 79 6.27 -4.07 18.74
CA SER A 79 5.20 -5.03 18.47
C SER A 79 4.55 -4.85 17.09
N ILE A 80 4.83 -3.75 16.39
CA ILE A 80 4.27 -3.49 15.05
C ILE A 80 5.07 -4.25 14.00
N THR A 81 4.44 -5.22 13.36
CA THR A 81 5.03 -6.02 12.29
C THR A 81 4.84 -5.41 10.90
N ALA A 82 3.75 -4.66 10.71
CA ALA A 82 3.48 -3.93 9.48
C ALA A 82 2.67 -2.66 9.75
N ALA A 83 2.97 -1.60 9.02
CA ALA A 83 2.15 -0.38 8.96
C ALA A 83 1.96 -0.02 7.49
N ILE A 84 0.73 0.12 7.05
CA ILE A 84 0.38 0.26 5.63
C ILE A 84 -0.63 1.38 5.46
N LEU A 85 -0.38 2.24 4.47
CA LEU A 85 -1.37 3.13 3.90
C LEU A 85 -1.98 2.45 2.67
N PHE A 86 -3.28 2.36 2.65
CA PHE A 86 -4.05 2.05 1.45
C PHE A 86 -4.61 3.34 0.89
N PHE A 87 -4.27 3.67 -0.34
CA PHE A 87 -4.89 4.81 -0.99
C PHE A 87 -5.21 4.55 -2.46
N LYS A 88 -6.19 5.26 -2.96
CA LYS A 88 -6.50 5.39 -4.38
C LYS A 88 -6.83 6.85 -4.70
N THR A 89 -6.62 7.22 -5.94
CA THR A 89 -7.09 8.47 -6.51
C THR A 89 -8.38 8.23 -7.30
N ASP A 90 -9.06 9.29 -7.68
CA ASP A 90 -10.22 9.24 -8.57
C ASP A 90 -9.92 8.59 -9.95
N SER A 91 -8.67 8.61 -10.40
CA SER A 91 -8.21 7.92 -11.61
C SER A 91 -7.85 6.44 -11.40
N MET A 92 -7.78 5.95 -10.16
CA MET A 92 -7.41 4.58 -9.84
C MET A 92 -8.63 3.72 -9.53
N LYS A 93 -8.70 2.53 -10.14
CA LYS A 93 -9.78 1.57 -9.87
C LYS A 93 -9.63 0.92 -8.50
N ASN A 94 -8.41 0.60 -8.10
CA ASN A 94 -8.10 -0.18 -6.90
C ASN A 94 -7.18 0.61 -5.95
N TYR A 95 -7.25 0.27 -4.67
CA TYR A 95 -6.29 0.77 -3.69
C TYR A 95 -4.87 0.28 -4.00
N ARG A 96 -3.90 1.14 -3.76
CA ARG A 96 -2.48 0.79 -3.69
C ARG A 96 -2.04 0.74 -2.24
N GLU A 97 -1.11 -0.14 -1.98
CA GLU A 97 -0.52 -0.36 -0.66
C GLU A 97 0.85 0.30 -0.58
N PHE A 98 1.05 1.09 0.47
CA PHE A 98 2.32 1.74 0.74
C PHE A 98 2.76 1.38 2.15
N PRO A 99 3.81 0.57 2.30
CA PRO A 99 4.40 0.32 3.60
C PRO A 99 4.95 1.62 4.18
N LEU A 100 4.69 1.84 5.46
CA LEU A 100 5.11 3.03 6.18
C LEU A 100 6.20 2.68 7.19
N ALA A 101 7.26 3.49 7.21
CA ALA A 101 8.19 3.51 8.31
C ALA A 101 7.73 4.56 9.33
N GLY A 102 7.72 4.20 10.61
CA GLY A 102 7.34 5.09 11.69
C GLY A 102 8.42 5.21 12.75
N ASN A 103 8.34 6.29 13.51
CA ASN A 103 9.18 6.51 14.68
C ASN A 103 8.33 7.08 15.82
N ASN A 104 8.52 6.55 17.03
CA ASN A 104 7.79 7.01 18.23
C ASN A 104 6.26 7.04 18.05
N GLY A 105 5.71 6.02 17.39
CA GLY A 105 4.28 5.90 17.16
C GLY A 105 3.70 6.82 16.06
N LEU A 106 4.51 7.64 15.41
CA LEU A 106 4.10 8.46 14.27
C LEU A 106 4.49 7.78 12.96
N PHE A 107 3.52 7.58 12.09
CA PHE A 107 3.69 7.05 10.74
C PHE A 107 3.21 8.06 9.72
N ARG A 108 3.98 8.29 8.66
CA ARG A 108 3.72 9.34 7.69
C ARG A 108 3.95 8.88 6.27
N PHE A 109 3.06 9.28 5.39
CA PHE A 109 3.18 9.20 3.95
C PHE A 109 3.22 10.60 3.36
N GLN A 110 4.18 10.88 2.50
CA GLN A 110 4.20 12.13 1.75
C GLN A 110 3.57 11.91 0.37
N TYR A 111 2.35 12.40 0.20
CA TYR A 111 1.69 12.44 -1.08
C TYR A 111 2.37 13.47 -2.00
N ASP A 112 2.74 13.05 -3.22
CA ASP A 112 3.28 13.93 -4.24
C ASP A 112 2.34 13.91 -5.47
N PRO A 113 1.66 15.02 -5.80
CA PRO A 113 0.73 15.11 -6.92
C PRO A 113 1.39 14.94 -8.29
N ARG A 114 2.72 15.06 -8.38
CA ARG A 114 3.45 14.76 -9.62
C ARG A 114 3.54 13.27 -9.90
N LEU A 115 3.52 12.45 -8.86
CA LEU A 115 3.52 10.99 -8.97
C LEU A 115 2.09 10.43 -9.07
N PHE A 116 1.15 11.09 -8.41
CA PHE A 116 -0.25 10.67 -8.33
C PHE A 116 -1.16 11.89 -8.56
N PRO A 117 -1.29 12.38 -9.81
CA PRO A 117 -2.18 13.49 -10.11
C PRO A 117 -3.63 13.08 -9.86
N ALA A 118 -4.41 13.92 -9.18
CA ALA A 118 -5.77 13.62 -8.77
C ALA A 118 -6.54 14.87 -8.34
N ASP A 119 -7.86 14.83 -8.48
CA ASP A 119 -8.79 15.81 -7.90
C ASP A 119 -9.29 15.35 -6.52
N ALA A 120 -9.19 14.05 -6.24
CA ALA A 120 -9.55 13.47 -4.96
C ALA A 120 -8.67 12.26 -4.62
N ILE A 121 -8.47 12.05 -3.33
CA ILE A 121 -7.91 10.82 -2.79
C ILE A 121 -8.85 10.18 -1.81
N GLU A 122 -8.82 8.86 -1.75
CA GLU A 122 -9.51 8.04 -0.76
C GLU A 122 -8.49 7.11 -0.11
N TYR A 123 -8.44 7.09 1.22
CA TYR A 123 -7.39 6.37 1.93
C TYR A 123 -7.82 5.90 3.31
N PHE A 124 -7.10 4.91 3.82
CA PHE A 124 -7.14 4.44 5.20
C PHE A 124 -5.78 3.86 5.60
N PHE A 125 -5.57 3.74 6.89
CA PHE A 125 -4.36 3.14 7.45
C PHE A 125 -4.68 1.84 8.16
N MET A 126 -3.72 0.93 8.14
CA MET A 126 -3.76 -0.31 8.91
C MET A 126 -2.39 -0.58 9.51
N ILE A 127 -2.38 -1.09 10.73
CA ILE A 127 -1.20 -1.74 11.31
C ILE A 127 -1.53 -3.17 11.69
N GLN A 128 -0.50 -4.02 11.62
CA GLN A 128 -0.49 -5.34 12.21
C GLN A 128 0.42 -5.30 13.43
N ALA A 129 -0.06 -5.80 14.56
CA ALA A 129 0.70 -5.95 15.79
C ALA A 129 0.74 -7.43 16.19
N GLY A 130 1.94 -7.98 16.31
CA GLY A 130 2.09 -9.42 16.48
C GLY A 130 1.61 -10.21 15.26
N SER A 131 1.03 -11.40 15.49
CA SER A 131 0.56 -12.28 14.42
C SER A 131 -0.88 -11.97 13.98
N ASP A 132 -1.76 -11.58 14.91
CA ASP A 132 -3.20 -11.65 14.70
C ASP A 132 -3.96 -10.35 14.98
N ASP A 133 -3.31 -9.37 15.58
CA ASP A 133 -3.95 -8.10 15.93
C ASP A 133 -3.85 -7.11 14.78
N PHE A 134 -5.00 -6.70 14.25
CA PHE A 134 -5.10 -5.66 13.22
C PHE A 134 -5.87 -4.46 13.74
N TYR A 135 -5.32 -3.28 13.50
CA TYR A 135 -5.96 -2.01 13.79
C TYR A 135 -6.02 -1.17 12.54
N ALA A 136 -7.13 -0.48 12.34
CA ALA A 136 -7.30 0.39 11.17
C ALA A 136 -7.99 1.70 11.54
N VAL A 137 -7.81 2.72 10.68
CA VAL A 137 -8.43 4.04 10.79
C VAL A 137 -8.59 4.69 9.41
N PRO A 138 -9.64 5.49 9.15
CA PRO A 138 -10.70 5.89 10.06
C PRO A 138 -11.79 4.83 10.27
N LEU A 139 -12.46 4.92 11.41
CA LEU A 139 -13.60 4.08 11.74
C LEU A 139 -14.86 4.96 11.87
N ASN A 140 -16.02 4.42 11.50
CA ASN A 140 -17.30 5.06 11.76
C ASN A 140 -17.73 4.85 13.22
N SER A 141 -18.89 5.39 13.59
CA SER A 141 -19.46 5.27 14.93
C SER A 141 -19.79 3.83 15.35
N LYS A 142 -19.88 2.91 14.39
CA LYS A 142 -20.11 1.48 14.64
C LYS A 142 -18.82 0.68 14.77
N GLY A 143 -17.66 1.32 14.59
CA GLY A 143 -16.36 0.67 14.57
C GLY A 143 -16.01 -0.01 13.23
N GLU A 144 -16.73 0.30 12.16
CA GLU A 144 -16.45 -0.22 10.83
C GLU A 144 -15.47 0.69 10.09
N LEU A 145 -14.56 0.09 9.32
CA LEU A 145 -13.60 0.82 8.52
C LEU A 145 -14.31 1.65 7.45
N THR A 146 -14.09 2.95 7.49
CA THR A 146 -14.67 3.91 6.53
C THR A 146 -13.55 4.76 5.96
N PRO A 147 -13.10 4.49 4.72
CA PRO A 147 -12.02 5.24 4.11
C PRO A 147 -12.30 6.74 4.07
N SER A 148 -11.26 7.54 4.35
CA SER A 148 -11.32 9.00 4.30
C SER A 148 -11.22 9.46 2.86
N ARG A 149 -12.24 10.15 2.36
CA ARG A 149 -12.19 10.80 1.05
C ARG A 149 -11.92 12.29 1.20
N ARG A 150 -10.91 12.79 0.49
CA ARG A 150 -10.49 14.19 0.52
C ARG A 150 -10.36 14.74 -0.89
N LEU A 151 -10.90 15.94 -1.10
CA LEU A 151 -10.76 16.67 -2.35
C LEU A 151 -9.51 17.57 -2.29
N PHE A 152 -8.86 17.72 -3.43
CA PHE A 152 -7.85 18.74 -3.61
C PHE A 152 -8.50 20.06 -3.99
N THR A 153 -8.12 21.11 -3.31
CA THR A 153 -8.68 22.45 -3.48
C THR A 153 -7.67 23.35 -4.18
N ASP A 154 -8.14 24.16 -5.10
CA ASP A 154 -7.33 25.22 -5.67
C ASP A 154 -6.98 26.24 -4.55
N PRO A 155 -5.70 26.48 -4.27
CA PRO A 155 -5.30 27.38 -3.21
C PRO A 155 -5.76 28.83 -3.43
N VAL A 156 -5.85 29.28 -4.69
CA VAL A 156 -6.29 30.65 -5.02
C VAL A 156 -7.75 30.81 -4.64
N LEU A 157 -8.61 29.90 -5.11
CA LEU A 157 -10.04 29.92 -4.81
C LEU A 157 -10.30 29.81 -3.30
N TYR A 158 -9.57 28.94 -2.63
CA TYR A 158 -9.71 28.76 -1.18
C TYR A 158 -9.45 30.06 -0.40
N TYR A 159 -8.34 30.75 -0.69
CA TYR A 159 -8.00 32.00 0.02
C TYR A 159 -8.91 33.15 -0.37
N GLN A 160 -9.37 33.23 -1.62
CA GLN A 160 -10.36 34.23 -2.03
C GLN A 160 -11.67 34.08 -1.25
N GLN A 161 -12.19 32.84 -1.14
CA GLN A 161 -13.41 32.56 -0.38
C GLN A 161 -13.24 32.89 1.10
N LYS A 162 -12.08 32.55 1.69
CA LYS A 162 -11.80 32.86 3.09
C LYS A 162 -11.77 34.37 3.36
N MET A 163 -11.12 35.14 2.52
CA MET A 163 -11.06 36.59 2.64
C MET A 163 -12.44 37.25 2.49
N SER A 164 -13.31 36.68 1.67
CA SER A 164 -14.69 37.20 1.50
C SER A 164 -15.60 36.84 2.68
N ALA A 165 -15.29 35.79 3.44
CA ALA A 165 -16.08 35.36 4.59
C ALA A 165 -15.71 36.14 5.89
N ASP A 166 -14.53 36.75 5.93
CA ASP A 166 -14.03 37.53 7.08
C ASP A 166 -14.40 39.04 6.99
N GLN A 167 -15.16 39.45 5.94
CA GLN A 167 -15.74 40.80 5.76
C GLN A 167 -17.20 40.85 6.12
#